data_dc6ace5e4c44beb7980612728d3633cf
#
_entry.id   dc6ace5e4c44beb7980612728d3633cf
#
_cell.length_a   1.000
_cell.length_b   1.000
_cell.length_c   1.000
_cell.angle_alpha   90.00
_cell.angle_beta   90.00
_cell.angle_gamma   90.00
#
_symmetry.space_group_name_H-M   'P 1'
#
loop_
_entity.id
_entity.type
_entity.pdbx_description
1 polymer ?
#
loop_
_entity_poly.entity_id
_entity_poly.type
_entity_poly.pdbx_seq_one_letter_code
_entity_poly.pdbx_strand_id
1 'polypeptide(L)'
;WGVEFFLSKQGEVIFSELSPRPHDTGMVTLGHTTNLSEFELHFRAVMGLPIAGIHLEHAGASAVISAKEEADHDPTYNLIDALREDYTRVRIFGKHVQHPGRRMGVVLCYGDADAPTTPLREKAKRLAATIIK
;
A
#
# COMPACT_ATOMS: atom_id res chain seq x y z
N TRP A 1 4.49 11.67 12.99
CA TRP A 1 4.24 10.35 13.57
C TRP A 1 3.18 9.63 12.76
N GLY A 2 3.37 8.31 12.54
CA GLY A 2 2.35 7.39 12.03
C GLY A 2 1.73 6.62 13.19
N VAL A 3 0.42 6.49 13.20
CA VAL A 3 -0.31 5.77 14.25
C VAL A 3 -1.20 4.70 13.62
N GLU A 4 -1.10 3.47 14.10
CA GLU A 4 -1.99 2.38 13.71
C GLU A 4 -3.00 2.06 14.80
N PHE A 5 -4.23 1.77 14.37
CA PHE A 5 -5.31 1.33 15.22
C PHE A 5 -6.02 0.12 14.62
N PHE A 6 -6.54 -0.73 15.48
CA PHE A 6 -7.55 -1.70 15.10
C PHE A 6 -8.94 -1.13 15.37
N LEU A 7 -9.86 -1.35 14.46
CA LEU A 7 -11.28 -1.10 14.68
C LEU A 7 -11.99 -2.46 14.86
N SER A 8 -12.53 -2.71 16.07
CA SER A 8 -13.24 -3.93 16.36
C SER A 8 -14.59 -3.96 15.64
N LYS A 9 -15.22 -5.15 15.54
CA LYS A 9 -16.59 -5.28 15.00
C LYS A 9 -17.64 -4.55 15.83
N GLN A 10 -17.35 -4.26 17.09
CA GLN A 10 -18.18 -3.51 18.02
C GLN A 10 -17.97 -1.99 17.92
N GLY A 11 -17.05 -1.53 17.08
CA GLY A 11 -16.73 -0.11 16.89
C GLY A 11 -15.69 0.44 17.88
N GLU A 12 -15.02 -0.42 18.65
CA GLU A 12 -13.98 0.01 19.57
C GLU A 12 -12.68 0.29 18.80
N VAL A 13 -12.01 1.39 19.15
CA VAL A 13 -10.71 1.76 18.62
C VAL A 13 -9.63 1.27 19.57
N ILE A 14 -8.79 0.36 19.09
CA ILE A 14 -7.70 -0.25 19.87
C ILE A 14 -6.37 0.22 19.29
N PHE A 15 -5.53 0.83 20.12
CA PHE A 15 -4.18 1.24 19.73
C PHE A 15 -3.34 0.02 19.36
N SER A 16 -2.60 0.11 18.26
CA SER A 16 -1.66 -0.90 17.77
C SER A 16 -0.22 -0.43 17.88
N GLU A 17 0.17 0.56 17.10
CA GLU A 17 1.56 1.00 16.97
C GLU A 17 1.68 2.51 16.79
N LEU A 18 2.75 3.08 17.34
CA LEU A 18 3.19 4.46 17.09
C LEU A 18 4.61 4.43 16.51
N SER A 19 4.83 5.15 15.42
CA SER A 19 6.13 5.21 14.74
C SER A 19 6.47 6.64 14.32
N PRO A 20 7.76 7.04 14.34
CA PRO A 20 8.20 8.34 13.82
C PRO A 20 8.30 8.35 12.28
N ARG A 21 7.56 7.52 11.60
CA ARG A 21 7.51 7.34 10.15
C ARG A 21 6.11 6.92 9.69
N PRO A 22 5.79 7.03 8.38
CA PRO A 22 4.61 6.40 7.82
C PRO A 22 4.58 4.89 8.02
N HIS A 23 3.40 4.31 8.15
CA HIS A 23 3.19 2.86 8.20
C HIS A 23 2.88 2.30 6.81
N ASP A 24 3.24 1.03 6.57
CA ASP A 24 2.99 0.39 5.28
C ASP A 24 1.49 0.12 5.01
N THR A 25 0.65 0.10 6.02
CA THR A 25 -0.81 0.07 5.87
C THR A 25 -1.34 1.30 5.16
N GLY A 26 -0.73 2.47 5.34
CA GLY A 26 -1.06 3.71 4.67
C GLY A 26 -0.61 3.78 3.20
N MET A 27 0.17 2.80 2.70
CA MET A 27 0.54 2.75 1.27
C MET A 27 -0.66 2.71 0.33
N VAL A 28 -1.83 2.27 0.79
CA VAL A 28 -3.07 2.33 0.00
C VAL A 28 -3.38 3.74 -0.49
N THR A 29 -2.95 4.77 0.23
CA THR A 29 -3.12 6.18 -0.16
C THR A 29 -2.33 6.57 -1.40
N LEU A 30 -1.28 5.82 -1.78
CA LEU A 30 -0.56 5.98 -3.05
C LEU A 30 -1.40 5.52 -4.27
N GLY A 31 -2.51 4.85 -4.05
CA GLY A 31 -3.50 4.45 -5.03
C GLY A 31 -4.62 5.48 -5.24
N HIS A 32 -4.39 6.74 -4.86
CA HIS A 32 -5.40 7.81 -4.94
C HIS A 32 -6.66 7.58 -4.11
N THR A 33 -6.55 6.86 -3.00
CA THR A 33 -7.71 6.71 -2.10
C THR A 33 -8.02 7.99 -1.34
N THR A 34 -7.02 8.85 -1.18
CA THR A 34 -7.13 10.19 -0.59
C THR A 34 -6.41 11.22 -1.45
N ASN A 35 -6.85 12.48 -1.37
CA ASN A 35 -6.22 13.61 -2.07
C ASN A 35 -4.76 13.86 -1.66
N LEU A 36 -4.37 13.49 -0.45
CA LEU A 36 -3.00 13.53 0.04
C LEU A 36 -2.60 12.14 0.53
N SER A 37 -1.48 11.63 0.04
CA SER A 37 -0.95 10.36 0.56
C SER A 37 -0.42 10.53 2.00
N GLU A 38 -0.33 9.43 2.76
CA GLU A 38 0.29 9.47 4.09
C GLU A 38 1.73 10.01 4.05
N PHE A 39 2.46 9.74 2.97
CA PHE A 39 3.84 10.22 2.78
C PHE A 39 3.87 11.74 2.58
N GLU A 40 2.94 12.28 1.80
CA GLU A 40 2.82 13.73 1.63
C GLU A 40 2.38 14.41 2.92
N LEU A 41 1.44 13.83 3.66
CA LEU A 41 1.03 14.31 4.98
C LEU A 41 2.21 14.31 5.95
N HIS A 42 3.00 13.24 5.96
CA HIS A 42 4.20 13.14 6.78
C HIS A 42 5.24 14.20 6.41
N PHE A 43 5.50 14.38 5.11
CA PHE A 43 6.41 15.42 4.63
C PHE A 43 5.93 16.81 5.04
N ARG A 44 4.64 17.12 4.84
CA ARG A 44 4.08 18.42 5.25
C ARG A 44 4.21 18.64 6.76
N ALA A 45 3.95 17.62 7.56
CA ALA A 45 4.08 17.69 9.01
C ALA A 45 5.53 17.96 9.46
N VAL A 46 6.51 17.31 8.85
CA VAL A 46 7.94 17.53 9.15
C VAL A 46 8.39 18.93 8.77
N MET A 47 7.91 19.44 7.63
CA MET A 47 8.28 20.75 7.10
C MET A 47 7.44 21.91 7.67
N GLY A 48 6.47 21.62 8.55
CA GLY A 48 5.56 22.65 9.08
C GLY A 48 4.66 23.26 8.00
N LEU A 49 4.37 22.51 6.91
CA LEU A 49 3.51 23.00 5.83
C LEU A 49 2.02 22.81 6.17
N PRO A 50 1.14 23.67 5.65
CA PRO A 50 -0.27 23.58 5.96
C PRO A 50 -0.93 22.33 5.35
N ILE A 51 -1.89 21.77 6.09
CA ILE A 51 -2.78 20.70 5.63
C ILE A 51 -4.20 21.27 5.66
N ALA A 52 -4.77 21.53 4.47
CA ALA A 52 -6.09 22.15 4.36
C ALA A 52 -7.21 21.16 4.69
N GLY A 53 -7.31 20.07 3.95
CA GLY A 53 -8.33 19.07 4.16
C GLY A 53 -7.88 17.70 3.63
N ILE A 54 -8.42 16.63 4.21
CA ILE A 54 -8.20 15.27 3.75
C ILE A 54 -9.54 14.72 3.31
N HIS A 55 -9.60 14.27 2.06
CA HIS A 55 -10.82 13.77 1.44
C HIS A 55 -10.59 12.35 0.89
N LEU A 56 -11.57 11.48 1.08
CA LEU A 56 -11.61 10.19 0.42
C LEU A 56 -12.02 10.41 -1.04
N GLU A 57 -11.19 9.97 -1.99
CA GLU A 57 -11.43 10.12 -3.43
C GLU A 57 -11.84 8.78 -4.06
N HIS A 58 -11.21 7.69 -3.62
CA HIS A 58 -11.46 6.35 -4.17
C HIS A 58 -11.46 5.29 -3.08
N ALA A 59 -12.28 4.26 -3.26
CA ALA A 59 -12.09 3.02 -2.52
C ALA A 59 -10.81 2.34 -3.01
N GLY A 60 -10.07 1.69 -2.11
CA GLY A 60 -8.82 1.05 -2.51
C GLY A 60 -8.41 -0.13 -1.65
N ALA A 61 -7.49 -0.90 -2.20
CA ALA A 61 -6.83 -2.00 -1.52
C ALA A 61 -5.37 -2.10 -1.92
N SER A 62 -4.53 -2.57 -1.03
CA SER A 62 -3.12 -2.85 -1.28
C SER A 62 -2.81 -4.32 -1.00
N ALA A 63 -1.85 -4.88 -1.75
CA ALA A 63 -1.30 -6.21 -1.48
C ALA A 63 0.21 -6.19 -1.64
N VAL A 64 0.90 -6.80 -0.69
CA VAL A 64 2.37 -6.85 -0.65
C VAL A 64 2.89 -7.82 -1.71
N ILE A 65 3.92 -7.40 -2.43
CA ILE A 65 4.75 -8.26 -3.28
C ILE A 65 5.86 -8.80 -2.38
N SER A 66 5.80 -10.10 -2.05
CA SER A 66 6.77 -10.74 -1.17
C SER A 66 7.73 -11.61 -1.95
N ALA A 67 9.01 -11.59 -1.55
CA ALA A 67 10.00 -12.56 -2.02
C ALA A 67 9.60 -13.97 -1.57
N LYS A 68 9.87 -14.96 -2.43
CA LYS A 68 9.52 -16.37 -2.23
C LYS A 68 10.73 -17.22 -1.83
N GLU A 69 11.91 -16.78 -2.21
CA GLU A 69 13.16 -17.51 -2.02
C GLU A 69 14.25 -16.64 -1.40
N GLU A 70 15.34 -17.28 -1.01
CA GLU A 70 16.56 -16.64 -0.55
C GLU A 70 17.46 -16.35 -1.76
N ALA A 71 17.87 -15.09 -1.94
CA ALA A 71 18.80 -14.69 -2.98
C ALA A 71 19.53 -13.39 -2.61
N ASP A 72 20.79 -13.29 -3.03
CA ASP A 72 21.66 -12.12 -2.83
C ASP A 72 21.73 -11.20 -4.07
N HIS A 73 20.83 -11.41 -5.01
CA HIS A 73 20.69 -10.62 -6.23
C HIS A 73 19.31 -9.98 -6.32
N ASP A 74 19.19 -9.03 -7.23
CA ASP A 74 17.93 -8.35 -7.51
C ASP A 74 16.89 -9.32 -8.08
N PRO A 75 15.64 -9.26 -7.60
CA PRO A 75 14.57 -10.08 -8.15
C PRO A 75 14.20 -9.63 -9.56
N THR A 76 13.77 -10.59 -10.36
CA THR A 76 13.13 -10.29 -11.66
C THR A 76 11.65 -10.03 -11.47
N TYR A 77 11.19 -8.84 -11.85
CA TYR A 77 9.79 -8.42 -11.73
C TYR A 77 9.05 -8.58 -13.07
N ASN A 78 7.99 -9.37 -13.08
CA ASN A 78 7.04 -9.41 -14.19
C ASN A 78 5.88 -8.45 -13.92
N LEU A 79 5.93 -7.26 -14.48
CA LEU A 79 4.92 -6.20 -14.24
C LEU A 79 3.81 -6.19 -15.29
N ILE A 80 3.94 -6.95 -16.39
CA ILE A 80 3.10 -6.81 -17.59
C ILE A 80 1.62 -7.01 -17.24
N ASP A 81 1.30 -8.07 -16.51
CA ASP A 81 -0.10 -8.40 -16.20
C ASP A 81 -0.73 -7.36 -15.26
N ALA A 82 0.05 -6.87 -14.29
CA ALA A 82 -0.43 -5.83 -13.38
C ALA A 82 -0.64 -4.48 -14.10
N LEU A 83 0.25 -4.12 -15.03
CA LEU A 83 0.18 -2.85 -15.74
C LEU A 83 -0.87 -2.82 -16.87
N ARG A 84 -1.40 -3.98 -17.28
CA ARG A 84 -2.54 -4.07 -18.20
C ARG A 84 -3.89 -3.87 -17.54
N GLU A 85 -3.95 -3.96 -16.23
CA GLU A 85 -5.19 -3.84 -15.46
C GLU A 85 -5.49 -2.38 -15.14
N ASP A 86 -6.68 -1.91 -15.49
CA ASP A 86 -7.15 -0.58 -15.12
C ASP A 86 -7.21 -0.40 -13.61
N TYR A 87 -7.09 0.85 -13.15
CA TYR A 87 -7.16 1.19 -11.73
C TYR A 87 -6.15 0.41 -10.89
N THR A 88 -4.98 0.16 -11.46
CA THR A 88 -3.90 -0.59 -10.80
C THR A 88 -2.59 0.18 -10.85
N ARG A 89 -1.85 0.17 -9.75
CA ARG A 89 -0.52 0.74 -9.64
C ARG A 89 0.41 -0.24 -8.94
N VAL A 90 1.68 -0.18 -9.28
CA VAL A 90 2.72 -0.99 -8.64
C VAL A 90 3.81 -0.06 -8.11
N ARG A 91 4.32 -0.38 -6.92
CA ARG A 91 5.49 0.25 -6.34
C ARG A 91 6.50 -0.82 -5.97
N ILE A 92 7.69 -0.74 -6.53
CA ILE A 92 8.83 -1.61 -6.21
C ILE A 92 9.72 -0.87 -5.21
N PHE A 93 10.16 -1.55 -4.16
CA PHE A 93 10.91 -0.93 -3.06
C PHE A 93 12.43 -0.85 -3.32
N GLY A 94 12.93 -1.43 -4.42
CA GLY A 94 14.34 -1.38 -4.79
C GLY A 94 15.27 -2.11 -3.80
N LYS A 95 14.79 -3.18 -3.17
CA LYS A 95 15.62 -3.99 -2.25
C LYS A 95 16.38 -5.05 -3.05
N HIS A 96 17.69 -5.16 -2.82
CA HIS A 96 18.59 -6.05 -3.55
C HIS A 96 18.56 -7.50 -3.01
N VAL A 97 18.60 -7.68 -1.70
CA VAL A 97 18.59 -9.01 -1.09
C VAL A 97 17.17 -9.53 -0.92
N GLN A 98 16.94 -10.79 -1.18
CA GLN A 98 15.67 -11.48 -1.00
C GLN A 98 15.76 -12.49 0.14
N HIS A 99 14.69 -12.67 0.87
CA HIS A 99 14.43 -13.81 1.75
C HIS A 99 12.91 -14.07 1.81
N PRO A 100 12.48 -15.30 2.07
CA PRO A 100 11.06 -15.62 2.12
C PRO A 100 10.26 -14.66 3.02
N GLY A 101 9.19 -14.10 2.47
CA GLY A 101 8.34 -13.14 3.17
C GLY A 101 8.84 -11.69 3.18
N ARG A 102 10.06 -11.40 2.69
CA ARG A 102 10.53 -10.01 2.59
C ARG A 102 9.65 -9.22 1.65
N ARG A 103 9.15 -8.08 2.12
CA ARG A 103 8.32 -7.17 1.33
C ARG A 103 9.17 -6.42 0.30
N MET A 104 8.95 -6.69 -1.00
CA MET A 104 9.71 -6.17 -2.14
C MET A 104 8.97 -5.07 -2.89
N GLY A 105 7.68 -4.95 -2.67
CA GLY A 105 6.84 -3.95 -3.34
C GLY A 105 5.39 -4.07 -2.89
N VAL A 106 4.53 -3.31 -3.54
CA VAL A 106 3.09 -3.33 -3.31
C VAL A 106 2.32 -3.13 -4.61
N VAL A 107 1.23 -3.86 -4.75
CA VAL A 107 0.19 -3.61 -5.76
C VAL A 107 -0.94 -2.83 -5.09
N LEU A 108 -1.38 -1.78 -5.75
CA LEU A 108 -2.46 -0.90 -5.32
C LEU A 108 -3.58 -0.99 -6.35
N CYS A 109 -4.78 -1.38 -5.91
CA CYS A 109 -5.98 -1.36 -6.74
C CYS A 109 -6.98 -0.36 -6.14
N TYR A 110 -7.65 0.39 -7.00
CA TYR A 110 -8.63 1.39 -6.58
C TYR A 110 -9.84 1.38 -7.53
N GLY A 111 -10.91 2.04 -7.15
CA GLY A 111 -12.15 2.15 -7.88
C GLY A 111 -12.94 3.36 -7.41
N ASP A 112 -14.19 3.49 -7.82
CA ASP A 112 -15.04 4.59 -7.36
C ASP A 112 -15.12 4.63 -5.83
N ALA A 113 -15.41 5.80 -5.26
CA ALA A 113 -15.35 6.01 -3.81
C ALA A 113 -16.28 5.07 -3.00
N ASP A 114 -17.37 4.61 -3.60
CA ASP A 114 -18.34 3.68 -3.03
C ASP A 114 -18.13 2.22 -3.49
N ALA A 115 -17.07 1.94 -4.26
CA ALA A 115 -16.79 0.58 -4.73
C ALA A 115 -16.52 -0.37 -3.55
N PRO A 116 -17.02 -1.63 -3.62
CA PRO A 116 -16.74 -2.61 -2.58
C PRO A 116 -15.25 -2.97 -2.56
N THR A 117 -14.62 -2.93 -1.38
CA THR A 117 -13.19 -3.16 -1.24
C THR A 117 -12.76 -4.63 -1.41
N THR A 118 -13.68 -5.58 -1.22
CA THR A 118 -13.36 -7.01 -1.34
C THR A 118 -12.85 -7.40 -2.73
N PRO A 119 -13.52 -7.05 -3.85
CA PRO A 119 -12.99 -7.31 -5.20
C PRO A 119 -11.64 -6.64 -5.46
N LEU A 120 -11.44 -5.41 -4.97
CA LEU A 120 -10.18 -4.68 -5.11
C LEU A 120 -9.05 -5.41 -4.37
N ARG A 121 -9.33 -5.90 -3.16
CA ARG A 121 -8.38 -6.68 -2.36
C ARG A 121 -7.99 -7.99 -3.05
N GLU A 122 -8.95 -8.73 -3.57
CA GLU A 122 -8.69 -9.99 -4.27
C GLU A 122 -7.90 -9.75 -5.58
N LYS A 123 -8.23 -8.68 -6.32
CA LYS A 123 -7.46 -8.24 -7.50
C LYS A 123 -6.01 -7.92 -7.12
N ALA A 124 -5.80 -7.11 -6.10
CA ALA A 124 -4.45 -6.73 -5.65
C ALA A 124 -3.62 -7.94 -5.24
N LYS A 125 -4.19 -8.88 -4.47
CA LYS A 125 -3.52 -10.13 -4.06
C LYS A 125 -3.16 -11.01 -5.26
N ARG A 126 -4.09 -11.23 -6.18
CA ARG A 126 -3.85 -12.01 -7.39
C ARG A 126 -2.68 -11.47 -8.18
N LEU A 127 -2.66 -10.16 -8.41
CA LEU A 127 -1.59 -9.51 -9.17
C LEU A 127 -0.26 -9.53 -8.41
N ALA A 128 -0.25 -9.24 -7.12
CA ALA A 128 0.97 -9.27 -6.32
C ALA A 128 1.65 -10.65 -6.33
N ALA A 129 0.87 -11.73 -6.35
CA ALA A 129 1.39 -13.10 -6.36
C ALA A 129 2.13 -13.49 -7.66
N THR A 130 1.91 -12.75 -8.76
CA THR A 130 2.49 -13.04 -10.09
C THR A 130 3.74 -12.22 -10.41
N ILE A 131 4.03 -11.17 -9.64
CA ILE A 131 5.10 -10.20 -9.96
C ILE A 131 6.49 -10.79 -9.74
N ILE A 132 6.73 -11.50 -8.64
CA ILE A 132 7.99 -12.22 -8.40
C ILE A 132 7.75 -13.71 -8.66
N LYS A 133 8.59 -14.28 -9.51
CA LYS A 133 8.58 -15.70 -9.83
C LYS A 133 9.36 -16.50 -8.80
#